data_b4ad01ee94ce6de1db0030ee38032349
#
_entry.id   b4ad01ee94ce6de1db0030ee38032349
#
_cell.length_a   1.000
_cell.length_b   1.000
_cell.length_c   1.000
_cell.angle_alpha   90.00
_cell.angle_beta   90.00
_cell.angle_gamma   90.00
#
_symmetry.space_group_name_H-M   'P 1'
#
loop_
_entity.id
_entity.type
_entity.pdbx_description
1 polymer ?
#
loop_
_entity_poly.entity_id
_entity_poly.type
_entity_poly.pdbx_seq_one_letter_code
_entity_poly.pdbx_strand_id
1 'polypeptide(L)'
;MENNGKLIISAILSAFLLLGCGKGGDKKVKIAYLPITHAMVLHEMTKDKTLPFELVKYGSWPELLDALNTGRVDAASVLIEPAMKAKERGIGLTALALGHKDGNVIVVANAIESAVDLRGKTIAIPHRASSHHILVRLLLEREGISEQEITWTELPPPEMPSALASGRIAGYCVAEPFGAIAVQGGYGKVLADSHELWNNSICCALVANDRFLKDYPELASRLLSEYHAAGERLADKENLLETAKVFLNQNEQVLRQSLEWVSFEDLKLTAEDYAKLSDFTRKYGISEEPPKYEDFAGEQH
;
A
#
# COMPACT_ATOMS: atom_id res chain seq x y z
N MET A 1 -35.15 -80.22 24.15
CA MET A 1 -34.26 -80.32 22.98
C MET A 1 -34.15 -78.90 22.52
N GLU A 2 -33.13 -78.20 22.99
CA GLU A 2 -32.90 -76.79 22.85
C GLU A 2 -32.08 -76.50 21.58
N ASN A 3 -32.49 -75.57 20.83
CA ASN A 3 -31.77 -75.12 19.63
C ASN A 3 -31.28 -73.68 19.84
N ASN A 4 -29.99 -73.60 20.12
CA ASN A 4 -29.28 -72.32 20.36
C ASN A 4 -28.90 -71.68 18.99
N GLY A 5 -29.63 -70.70 18.55
CA GLY A 5 -29.29 -69.85 17.40
C GLY A 5 -28.36 -68.71 17.86
N LYS A 6 -27.09 -68.78 17.45
CA LYS A 6 -26.14 -67.67 17.65
C LYS A 6 -26.38 -66.59 16.65
N LEU A 7 -26.78 -65.40 17.14
CA LEU A 7 -26.88 -64.19 16.37
C LEU A 7 -25.48 -63.59 16.19
N ILE A 8 -25.01 -63.53 14.94
CA ILE A 8 -23.75 -62.84 14.58
C ILE A 8 -24.13 -61.39 14.20
N ILE A 9 -23.81 -60.49 15.10
CA ILE A 9 -23.92 -59.05 14.84
C ILE A 9 -22.66 -58.61 14.06
N SER A 10 -22.84 -58.36 12.77
CA SER A 10 -21.81 -57.77 11.90
C SER A 10 -21.80 -56.26 12.11
N ALA A 11 -20.78 -55.76 12.82
CA ALA A 11 -20.54 -54.32 12.96
C ALA A 11 -19.90 -53.79 11.68
N ILE A 12 -20.69 -53.10 10.88
CA ILE A 12 -20.21 -52.33 9.72
C ILE A 12 -19.64 -51.03 10.26
N LEU A 13 -18.30 -50.94 10.32
CA LEU A 13 -17.54 -49.73 10.65
C LEU A 13 -17.54 -48.84 9.41
N SER A 14 -18.51 -47.92 9.31
CA SER A 14 -18.51 -46.88 8.27
C SER A 14 -17.42 -45.88 8.59
N ALA A 15 -16.30 -46.01 7.91
CA ALA A 15 -15.26 -44.95 7.87
C ALA A 15 -15.83 -43.75 7.05
N PHE A 16 -16.30 -42.72 7.75
CA PHE A 16 -16.53 -41.41 7.15
C PHE A 16 -15.18 -40.81 6.82
N LEU A 17 -14.73 -41.01 5.59
CA LEU A 17 -13.72 -40.17 4.96
C LEU A 17 -14.32 -38.75 4.81
N LEU A 18 -13.98 -37.89 5.74
CA LEU A 18 -14.17 -36.44 5.57
C LEU A 18 -13.24 -36.00 4.44
N LEU A 19 -13.74 -36.10 3.21
CA LEU A 19 -13.21 -35.34 2.09
C LEU A 19 -13.51 -33.88 2.39
N GLY A 20 -12.54 -33.19 3.00
CA GLY A 20 -12.50 -31.75 3.06
C GLY A 20 -12.42 -31.24 1.61
N CYS A 21 -13.56 -30.92 1.00
CA CYS A 21 -13.60 -30.11 -0.21
C CYS A 21 -12.98 -28.76 0.15
N GLY A 22 -11.69 -28.61 -0.10
CA GLY A 22 -11.04 -27.32 -0.08
C GLY A 22 -11.74 -26.40 -1.08
N LYS A 23 -12.32 -25.31 -0.62
CA LYS A 23 -12.99 -24.27 -1.42
C LYS A 23 -12.03 -23.54 -2.40
N GLY A 24 -10.80 -24.05 -2.63
CA GLY A 24 -9.72 -23.36 -3.30
C GLY A 24 -9.53 -23.63 -4.81
N GLY A 25 -10.28 -24.55 -5.43
CA GLY A 25 -9.95 -25.04 -6.78
C GLY A 25 -9.99 -24.01 -7.92
N ASP A 26 -10.84 -22.97 -7.84
CA ASP A 26 -11.01 -21.96 -8.91
C ASP A 26 -11.00 -20.51 -8.41
N LYS A 27 -10.67 -20.26 -7.13
CA LYS A 27 -10.67 -18.90 -6.57
C LYS A 27 -9.48 -18.11 -7.13
N LYS A 28 -9.76 -17.04 -7.88
CA LYS A 28 -8.81 -15.99 -8.18
C LYS A 28 -8.87 -14.92 -7.10
N VAL A 29 -7.73 -14.62 -6.50
CA VAL A 29 -7.58 -13.56 -5.49
C VAL A 29 -7.47 -12.22 -6.21
N LYS A 30 -8.44 -11.34 -6.01
CA LYS A 30 -8.46 -9.99 -6.60
C LYS A 30 -7.68 -9.03 -5.71
N ILE A 31 -6.66 -8.38 -6.28
CA ILE A 31 -5.79 -7.46 -5.57
C ILE A 31 -5.86 -6.08 -6.24
N ALA A 32 -6.39 -5.09 -5.51
CA ALA A 32 -6.51 -3.72 -5.99
C ALA A 32 -5.18 -2.97 -5.91
N TYR A 33 -4.96 -2.05 -6.86
CA TYR A 33 -3.78 -1.21 -6.88
C TYR A 33 -3.98 0.09 -7.66
N LEU A 34 -3.13 1.10 -7.36
CA LEU A 34 -2.89 2.25 -8.24
C LEU A 34 -1.55 2.04 -8.98
N PRO A 35 -1.41 2.54 -10.24
CA PRO A 35 -0.18 2.40 -11.01
C PRO A 35 0.90 3.40 -10.55
N ILE A 36 1.46 3.15 -9.38
CA ILE A 36 2.54 3.90 -8.72
C ILE A 36 3.66 2.94 -8.33
N THR A 37 4.87 3.46 -8.07
CA THR A 37 6.02 2.63 -7.66
C THR A 37 5.69 1.72 -6.48
N HIS A 38 4.87 2.18 -5.56
CA HIS A 38 4.48 1.47 -4.33
C HIS A 38 3.71 0.15 -4.56
N ALA A 39 3.23 -0.10 -5.78
CA ALA A 39 2.53 -1.34 -6.14
C ALA A 39 3.36 -2.26 -7.07
N MET A 40 4.64 -1.95 -7.29
CA MET A 40 5.49 -2.71 -8.23
C MET A 40 5.70 -4.16 -7.81
N VAL A 41 5.72 -4.44 -6.50
CA VAL A 41 5.82 -5.82 -5.97
C VAL A 41 4.67 -6.69 -6.49
N LEU A 42 3.45 -6.15 -6.56
CA LEU A 42 2.29 -6.87 -7.09
C LEU A 42 2.49 -7.22 -8.57
N HIS A 43 3.03 -6.28 -9.36
CA HIS A 43 3.28 -6.54 -10.77
C HIS A 43 4.37 -7.60 -10.95
N GLU A 44 5.49 -7.49 -10.20
CA GLU A 44 6.57 -8.47 -10.22
C GLU A 44 6.06 -9.87 -9.84
N MET A 45 5.26 -9.98 -8.78
CA MET A 45 4.64 -11.24 -8.35
C MET A 45 3.78 -11.86 -9.44
N THR A 46 2.99 -11.07 -10.16
CA THR A 46 2.05 -11.56 -11.17
C THR A 46 2.68 -11.76 -12.57
N LYS A 47 4.01 -11.65 -12.72
CA LYS A 47 4.71 -12.12 -13.93
C LYS A 47 4.52 -13.63 -14.09
N ASP A 48 4.47 -14.39 -13.00
CA ASP A 48 4.04 -15.79 -13.03
C ASP A 48 2.53 -15.90 -13.20
N LYS A 49 2.11 -16.22 -14.42
CA LYS A 49 0.70 -16.37 -14.79
C LYS A 49 0.03 -17.63 -14.26
N THR A 50 0.77 -18.52 -13.62
CA THR A 50 0.21 -19.73 -12.97
C THR A 50 -0.36 -19.43 -11.59
N LEU A 51 0.00 -18.28 -11.01
CA LEU A 51 -0.51 -17.84 -9.73
C LEU A 51 -1.99 -17.42 -9.83
N PRO A 52 -2.82 -17.76 -8.84
CA PRO A 52 -4.25 -17.44 -8.85
C PRO A 52 -4.53 -15.99 -8.44
N PHE A 53 -3.68 -15.04 -8.83
CA PHE A 53 -3.78 -13.63 -8.47
C PHE A 53 -4.17 -12.77 -9.67
N GLU A 54 -5.16 -11.91 -9.47
CA GLU A 54 -5.69 -10.99 -10.47
C GLU A 54 -5.53 -9.56 -9.97
N LEU A 55 -4.77 -8.73 -10.70
CA LEU A 55 -4.61 -7.32 -10.37
C LEU A 55 -5.78 -6.49 -10.92
N VAL A 56 -6.40 -5.70 -10.05
CA VAL A 56 -7.51 -4.79 -10.40
C VAL A 56 -7.03 -3.35 -10.24
N LYS A 57 -6.88 -2.66 -11.37
CA LYS A 57 -6.42 -1.26 -11.41
C LYS A 57 -7.54 -0.29 -11.03
N TYR A 58 -7.21 0.66 -10.16
CA TYR A 58 -8.05 1.80 -9.80
C TYR A 58 -7.41 3.13 -10.20
N GLY A 59 -8.22 4.19 -10.29
CA GLY A 59 -7.76 5.54 -10.67
C GLY A 59 -7.56 6.46 -9.47
N SER A 60 -8.21 6.15 -8.34
CA SER A 60 -8.21 7.00 -7.14
C SER A 60 -8.20 6.18 -5.86
N TRP A 61 -7.69 6.78 -4.78
CA TRP A 61 -7.67 6.15 -3.45
C TRP A 61 -9.08 5.89 -2.88
N PRO A 62 -10.05 6.83 -3.00
CA PRO A 62 -11.40 6.57 -2.51
C PRO A 62 -12.06 5.34 -3.14
N GLU A 63 -11.95 5.16 -4.46
CA GLU A 63 -12.51 4.00 -5.17
C GLU A 63 -11.85 2.68 -4.74
N LEU A 64 -10.51 2.70 -4.60
CA LEU A 64 -9.74 1.53 -4.17
C LEU A 64 -10.10 1.14 -2.73
N LEU A 65 -10.14 2.12 -1.81
CA LEU A 65 -10.52 1.91 -0.42
C LEU A 65 -11.94 1.37 -0.29
N ASP A 66 -12.89 1.91 -1.06
CA ASP A 66 -14.26 1.41 -1.07
C ASP A 66 -14.33 -0.04 -1.56
N ALA A 67 -13.55 -0.40 -2.59
CA ALA A 67 -13.49 -1.78 -3.08
C ALA A 67 -12.93 -2.75 -2.04
N LEU A 68 -11.90 -2.36 -1.30
CA LEU A 68 -11.32 -3.15 -0.22
C LEU A 68 -12.28 -3.27 0.97
N ASN A 69 -12.82 -2.14 1.44
CA ASN A 69 -13.70 -2.08 2.60
C ASN A 69 -15.01 -2.85 2.41
N THR A 70 -15.52 -2.91 1.19
CA THR A 70 -16.75 -3.64 0.84
C THR A 70 -16.50 -5.10 0.44
N GLY A 71 -15.24 -5.54 0.38
CA GLY A 71 -14.87 -6.91 -0.03
C GLY A 71 -15.08 -7.19 -1.52
N ARG A 72 -15.14 -6.17 -2.37
CA ARG A 72 -15.14 -6.32 -3.84
C ARG A 72 -13.80 -6.84 -4.35
N VAL A 73 -12.73 -6.58 -3.60
CA VAL A 73 -11.40 -7.17 -3.78
C VAL A 73 -10.99 -7.87 -2.48
N ASP A 74 -10.13 -8.86 -2.59
CA ASP A 74 -9.66 -9.68 -1.47
C ASP A 74 -8.51 -9.01 -0.71
N ALA A 75 -7.67 -8.27 -1.44
CA ALA A 75 -6.53 -7.53 -0.91
C ALA A 75 -6.27 -6.26 -1.74
N ALA A 76 -5.39 -5.41 -1.26
CA ALA A 76 -4.98 -4.20 -1.97
C ALA A 76 -3.58 -3.73 -1.56
N SER A 77 -2.82 -3.15 -2.50
CA SER A 77 -1.75 -2.22 -2.17
C SER A 77 -2.38 -0.85 -1.94
N VAL A 78 -2.41 -0.41 -0.68
CA VAL A 78 -3.22 0.73 -0.25
C VAL A 78 -2.48 1.60 0.76
N LEU A 79 -2.85 2.88 0.85
CA LEU A 79 -2.40 3.75 1.93
C LEU A 79 -2.72 3.11 3.28
N ILE A 80 -1.70 2.99 4.14
CA ILE A 80 -1.82 2.25 5.40
C ILE A 80 -2.72 2.97 6.41
N GLU A 81 -2.68 4.30 6.49
CA GLU A 81 -3.45 5.10 7.45
C GLU A 81 -4.97 5.03 7.20
N PRO A 82 -5.47 5.15 5.97
CA PRO A 82 -6.90 4.91 5.71
C PRO A 82 -7.33 3.49 6.03
N ALA A 83 -6.47 2.48 5.82
CA ALA A 83 -6.78 1.10 6.19
C ALA A 83 -6.82 0.93 7.73
N MET A 84 -5.88 1.54 8.47
CA MET A 84 -5.92 1.63 9.94
C MET A 84 -7.24 2.28 10.41
N LYS A 85 -7.63 3.39 9.77
CA LYS A 85 -8.87 4.10 10.10
C LYS A 85 -10.13 3.27 9.80
N ALA A 86 -10.10 2.46 8.75
CA ALA A 86 -11.18 1.52 8.44
C ALA A 86 -11.26 0.41 9.50
N LYS A 87 -10.13 -0.13 9.94
CA LYS A 87 -10.04 -1.12 11.04
C LYS A 87 -10.57 -0.54 12.36
N GLU A 88 -10.17 0.69 12.72
CA GLU A 88 -10.68 1.43 13.90
C GLU A 88 -12.22 1.53 13.88
N ARG A 89 -12.81 1.64 12.71
CA ARG A 89 -14.28 1.67 12.50
C ARG A 89 -14.93 0.29 12.41
N GLY A 90 -14.19 -0.78 12.70
CA GLY A 90 -14.69 -2.15 12.73
C GLY A 90 -14.70 -2.89 11.40
N ILE A 91 -14.05 -2.34 10.34
CA ILE A 91 -13.87 -3.08 9.09
C ILE A 91 -12.75 -4.10 9.28
N GLY A 92 -13.04 -5.37 9.00
CA GLY A 92 -12.08 -6.46 9.13
C GLY A 92 -10.98 -6.40 8.07
N LEU A 93 -9.86 -5.77 8.40
CA LEU A 93 -8.68 -5.62 7.55
C LEU A 93 -7.41 -5.98 8.32
N THR A 94 -6.45 -6.61 7.63
CA THR A 94 -5.14 -6.97 8.17
C THR A 94 -4.05 -6.57 7.19
N ALA A 95 -3.03 -5.84 7.66
CA ALA A 95 -1.83 -5.53 6.90
C ALA A 95 -0.90 -6.74 6.92
N LEU A 96 -0.52 -7.22 5.74
CA LEU A 96 0.30 -8.41 5.55
C LEU A 96 1.78 -8.09 5.33
N ALA A 97 2.06 -6.99 4.62
CA ALA A 97 3.42 -6.55 4.29
C ALA A 97 3.42 -5.07 3.94
N LEU A 98 4.58 -4.42 3.95
CA LEU A 98 4.77 -3.09 3.36
C LEU A 98 4.75 -3.18 1.84
N GLY A 99 4.28 -2.13 1.17
CA GLY A 99 4.41 -2.00 -0.28
C GLY A 99 5.82 -1.62 -0.71
N HIS A 100 6.47 -0.84 0.14
CA HIS A 100 7.79 -0.23 -0.08
C HIS A 100 8.24 0.48 1.19
N LYS A 101 9.48 0.96 1.20
CA LYS A 101 9.98 1.99 2.13
C LYS A 101 10.38 3.22 1.33
N ASP A 102 10.15 4.41 1.88
CA ASP A 102 10.40 5.71 1.24
C ASP A 102 9.70 5.90 -0.13
N GLY A 103 10.25 6.66 -1.07
CA GLY A 103 9.71 6.83 -2.41
C GLY A 103 8.57 7.85 -2.52
N ASN A 104 8.36 8.68 -1.50
CA ASN A 104 7.50 9.85 -1.56
C ASN A 104 8.34 11.12 -1.64
N VAL A 105 7.92 12.06 -2.47
CA VAL A 105 8.62 13.34 -2.67
C VAL A 105 7.67 14.52 -2.52
N ILE A 106 8.19 15.61 -1.97
CA ILE A 106 7.53 16.92 -1.97
C ILE A 106 8.09 17.70 -3.15
N VAL A 107 7.26 17.90 -4.17
CA VAL A 107 7.62 18.64 -5.38
C VAL A 107 6.96 20.01 -5.35
N VAL A 108 7.69 21.03 -5.75
CA VAL A 108 7.23 22.41 -5.80
C VAL A 108 7.52 23.03 -7.16
N ALA A 109 6.77 24.08 -7.50
CA ALA A 109 7.04 24.89 -8.68
C ALA A 109 8.45 25.53 -8.59
N ASN A 110 9.12 25.72 -9.73
CA ASN A 110 10.49 26.23 -9.77
C ASN A 110 10.67 27.60 -9.07
N ALA A 111 9.60 28.40 -8.98
CA ALA A 111 9.60 29.71 -8.30
C ALA A 111 9.62 29.61 -6.77
N ILE A 112 9.36 28.44 -6.18
CA ILE A 112 9.45 28.18 -4.75
C ILE A 112 10.92 27.83 -4.42
N GLU A 113 11.61 28.67 -3.67
CA GLU A 113 13.02 28.44 -3.35
C GLU A 113 13.20 27.63 -2.06
N SER A 114 12.28 27.81 -1.11
CA SER A 114 12.31 27.16 0.21
C SER A 114 10.90 26.84 0.71
N ALA A 115 10.79 26.11 1.81
CA ALA A 115 9.51 25.81 2.44
C ALA A 115 8.78 27.06 2.92
N VAL A 116 9.49 28.13 3.25
CA VAL A 116 8.88 29.40 3.70
C VAL A 116 8.00 30.04 2.59
N ASP A 117 8.35 29.82 1.34
CA ASP A 117 7.59 30.33 0.18
C ASP A 117 6.25 29.61 -0.02
N LEU A 118 6.01 28.52 0.73
CA LEU A 118 4.74 27.79 0.72
C LEU A 118 3.64 28.49 1.51
N ARG A 119 3.97 29.50 2.33
CA ARG A 119 2.97 30.27 3.09
C ARG A 119 1.93 30.90 2.17
N GLY A 120 0.66 30.68 2.49
CA GLY A 120 -0.48 31.16 1.68
C GLY A 120 -0.66 30.44 0.34
N LYS A 121 0.09 29.38 0.06
CA LYS A 121 0.01 28.62 -1.18
C LYS A 121 -0.89 27.38 -1.04
N THR A 122 -1.31 26.88 -2.21
CA THR A 122 -2.05 25.62 -2.31
C THR A 122 -1.10 24.44 -2.50
N ILE A 123 -1.18 23.47 -1.62
CA ILE A 123 -0.41 22.21 -1.69
C ILE A 123 -1.37 21.05 -1.86
N ALA A 124 -1.09 20.17 -2.84
CA ALA A 124 -1.88 18.98 -3.08
C ALA A 124 -1.30 17.75 -2.35
N ILE A 125 -2.21 16.93 -1.86
CA ILE A 125 -1.94 15.62 -1.27
C ILE A 125 -2.92 14.61 -1.85
N PRO A 126 -2.57 13.29 -1.90
CA PRO A 126 -3.48 12.29 -2.48
C PRO A 126 -4.65 11.93 -1.54
N HIS A 127 -4.49 12.14 -0.24
CA HIS A 127 -5.51 11.88 0.77
C HIS A 127 -5.13 12.58 2.09
N ARG A 128 -6.12 13.16 2.81
CA ARG A 128 -5.85 13.84 4.10
C ARG A 128 -5.33 12.90 5.18
N ALA A 129 -5.83 11.67 5.21
CA ALA A 129 -5.28 10.63 6.09
C ALA A 129 -4.22 9.84 5.33
N SER A 130 -3.01 10.40 5.16
CA SER A 130 -1.91 9.73 4.47
C SER A 130 -0.55 10.18 4.98
N SER A 131 0.45 9.32 4.86
CA SER A 131 1.86 9.64 5.08
C SER A 131 2.34 10.82 4.23
N HIS A 132 1.79 11.02 3.03
CA HIS A 132 2.07 12.22 2.23
C HIS A 132 1.71 13.51 2.97
N HIS A 133 0.55 13.54 3.63
CA HIS A 133 0.15 14.70 4.43
C HIS A 133 1.03 14.84 5.68
N ILE A 134 1.38 13.72 6.33
CA ILE A 134 2.33 13.70 7.46
C ILE A 134 3.69 14.30 7.04
N LEU A 135 4.23 13.87 5.90
CA LEU A 135 5.52 14.35 5.38
C LEU A 135 5.53 15.87 5.16
N VAL A 136 4.49 16.42 4.55
CA VAL A 136 4.41 17.88 4.38
C VAL A 136 4.33 18.58 5.73
N ARG A 137 3.55 18.06 6.69
CA ARG A 137 3.46 18.64 8.04
C ARG A 137 4.80 18.57 8.79
N LEU A 138 5.56 17.47 8.64
CA LEU A 138 6.91 17.37 9.21
C LEU A 138 7.85 18.43 8.61
N LEU A 139 7.78 18.66 7.30
CA LEU A 139 8.54 19.74 6.66
C LEU A 139 8.14 21.10 7.21
N LEU A 140 6.84 21.40 7.29
CA LEU A 140 6.33 22.68 7.80
C LEU A 140 6.76 22.91 9.26
N GLU A 141 6.66 21.89 10.12
CA GLU A 141 7.11 21.99 11.52
C GLU A 141 8.61 22.25 11.63
N ARG A 142 9.43 21.54 10.84
CA ARG A 142 10.89 21.76 10.79
C ARG A 142 11.24 23.21 10.47
N GLU A 143 10.47 23.83 9.59
CA GLU A 143 10.69 25.20 9.13
C GLU A 143 9.87 26.26 9.91
N GLY A 144 9.18 25.86 10.99
CA GLY A 144 8.39 26.78 11.82
C GLY A 144 7.21 27.43 11.09
N ILE A 145 6.57 26.68 10.17
CA ILE A 145 5.41 27.12 9.40
C ILE A 145 4.17 26.45 9.96
N SER A 146 3.12 27.24 10.23
CA SER A 146 1.84 26.69 10.66
C SER A 146 1.09 26.04 9.48
N GLU A 147 0.48 24.88 9.72
CA GLU A 147 -0.35 24.23 8.68
C GLU A 147 -1.58 25.06 8.28
N GLN A 148 -2.03 25.98 9.13
CA GLN A 148 -3.10 26.92 8.83
C GLN A 148 -2.69 27.99 7.79
N GLU A 149 -1.39 28.16 7.56
CA GLU A 149 -0.86 29.03 6.51
C GLU A 149 -0.91 28.36 5.12
N ILE A 150 -1.27 27.07 5.05
CA ILE A 150 -1.32 26.29 3.81
C ILE A 150 -2.77 26.04 3.39
N THR A 151 -3.06 26.24 2.11
CA THR A 151 -4.32 25.79 1.51
C THR A 151 -4.16 24.35 1.01
N TRP A 152 -4.88 23.42 1.62
CA TRP A 152 -4.81 22.01 1.27
C TRP A 152 -5.82 21.63 0.20
N THR A 153 -5.38 20.85 -0.80
CA THR A 153 -6.29 20.22 -1.78
C THR A 153 -5.95 18.73 -1.93
N GLU A 154 -6.96 17.91 -2.17
CA GLU A 154 -6.79 16.50 -2.50
C GLU A 154 -6.91 16.31 -4.00
N LEU A 155 -5.91 15.68 -4.60
CA LEU A 155 -5.89 15.34 -6.02
C LEU A 155 -5.42 13.89 -6.22
N PRO A 156 -5.97 13.18 -7.21
CA PRO A 156 -5.38 11.92 -7.66
C PRO A 156 -3.92 12.12 -8.10
N PRO A 157 -3.01 11.20 -7.76
CA PRO A 157 -1.59 11.32 -8.12
C PRO A 157 -1.33 11.68 -9.59
N PRO A 158 -2.01 11.08 -10.59
CA PRO A 158 -1.77 11.42 -12.00
C PRO A 158 -2.13 12.88 -12.39
N GLU A 159 -2.97 13.56 -11.61
CA GLU A 159 -3.38 14.94 -11.89
C GLU A 159 -2.41 15.99 -11.33
N MET A 160 -1.58 15.62 -10.34
CA MET A 160 -0.73 16.56 -9.62
C MET A 160 0.33 17.25 -10.52
N PRO A 161 1.05 16.51 -11.40
CA PRO A 161 2.02 17.16 -12.29
C PRO A 161 1.40 18.24 -13.18
N SER A 162 0.24 17.98 -13.76
CA SER A 162 -0.47 18.93 -14.60
C SER A 162 -1.03 20.12 -13.80
N ALA A 163 -1.47 19.89 -12.56
CA ALA A 163 -1.92 20.94 -11.67
C ALA A 163 -0.79 21.90 -11.28
N LEU A 164 0.43 21.36 -11.05
CA LEU A 164 1.64 22.15 -10.81
C LEU A 164 2.02 22.95 -12.06
N ALA A 165 2.11 22.29 -13.21
CA ALA A 165 2.49 22.93 -14.48
C ALA A 165 1.55 24.08 -14.87
N SER A 166 0.25 23.97 -14.56
CA SER A 166 -0.74 25.01 -14.82
C SER A 166 -0.81 26.11 -13.74
N GLY A 167 -0.04 26.01 -12.67
CA GLY A 167 -0.05 26.95 -11.55
C GLY A 167 -1.29 26.87 -10.64
N ARG A 168 -2.12 25.83 -10.78
CA ARG A 168 -3.27 25.60 -9.88
C ARG A 168 -2.84 25.28 -8.44
N ILE A 169 -1.67 24.70 -8.28
CA ILE A 169 -1.02 24.39 -7.00
C ILE A 169 0.43 24.86 -7.03
N ALA A 170 0.99 25.18 -5.88
CA ALA A 170 2.39 25.57 -5.74
C ALA A 170 3.32 24.39 -5.47
N GLY A 171 2.76 23.28 -4.97
CA GLY A 171 3.48 22.05 -4.71
C GLY A 171 2.54 20.89 -4.38
N TYR A 172 3.11 19.71 -4.23
CA TYR A 172 2.39 18.50 -3.84
C TYR A 172 3.34 17.50 -3.20
N CYS A 173 2.81 16.60 -2.40
CA CYS A 173 3.50 15.39 -1.94
C CYS A 173 2.89 14.17 -2.61
N VAL A 174 3.72 13.30 -3.18
CA VAL A 174 3.24 12.20 -4.01
C VAL A 174 4.21 11.01 -4.01
N ALA A 175 3.66 9.84 -4.29
CA ALA A 175 4.42 8.66 -4.68
C ALA A 175 4.95 8.77 -6.11
N GLU A 176 6.12 8.21 -6.37
CA GLU A 176 6.67 8.13 -7.71
C GLU A 176 5.80 7.24 -8.64
N PRO A 177 5.77 7.53 -9.96
CA PRO A 177 6.68 8.36 -10.76
C PRO A 177 6.27 9.84 -10.89
N PHE A 178 5.28 10.31 -10.18
CA PHE A 178 4.66 11.63 -10.43
C PHE A 178 5.53 12.80 -9.96
N GLY A 179 6.47 12.58 -9.05
CA GLY A 179 7.49 13.56 -8.71
C GLY A 179 8.50 13.73 -9.85
N ALA A 180 9.09 12.64 -10.30
CA ALA A 180 10.05 12.62 -11.38
C ALA A 180 9.47 13.18 -12.70
N ILE A 181 8.18 12.98 -12.99
CA ILE A 181 7.51 13.56 -14.15
C ILE A 181 7.63 15.10 -14.16
N ALA A 182 7.37 15.75 -13.03
CA ALA A 182 7.45 17.21 -12.96
C ALA A 182 8.89 17.72 -13.06
N VAL A 183 9.83 17.01 -12.42
CA VAL A 183 11.26 17.36 -12.45
C VAL A 183 11.83 17.19 -13.85
N GLN A 184 11.62 16.04 -14.50
CA GLN A 184 12.07 15.80 -15.88
C GLN A 184 11.34 16.69 -16.90
N GLY A 185 10.11 17.07 -16.61
CA GLY A 185 9.36 18.05 -17.41
C GLY A 185 9.85 19.49 -17.25
N GLY A 186 10.74 19.77 -16.31
CA GLY A 186 11.36 21.09 -16.10
C GLY A 186 10.45 22.15 -15.46
N TYR A 187 9.28 21.77 -14.93
CA TYR A 187 8.33 22.69 -14.30
C TYR A 187 8.18 22.53 -12.79
N GLY A 188 8.92 21.59 -12.20
CA GLY A 188 8.98 21.37 -10.77
C GLY A 188 10.35 20.91 -10.31
N LYS A 189 10.60 21.01 -9.02
CA LYS A 189 11.79 20.51 -8.34
C LYS A 189 11.42 19.84 -7.03
N VAL A 190 12.22 18.87 -6.60
CA VAL A 190 12.07 18.26 -5.29
C VAL A 190 12.52 19.25 -4.22
N LEU A 191 11.66 19.51 -3.24
CA LEU A 191 11.95 20.34 -2.09
C LEU A 191 12.45 19.50 -0.91
N ALA A 192 11.89 18.33 -0.74
CA ALA A 192 12.31 17.34 0.26
C ALA A 192 11.82 15.94 -0.17
N ASP A 193 12.47 14.90 0.28
CA ASP A 193 12.02 13.52 0.12
C ASP A 193 11.63 12.87 1.45
N SER A 194 11.01 11.71 1.38
CA SER A 194 10.52 11.01 2.56
C SER A 194 11.63 10.52 3.47
N HIS A 195 12.78 10.10 2.91
CA HIS A 195 13.91 9.63 3.70
C HIS A 195 14.50 10.74 4.59
N GLU A 196 14.58 11.96 4.03
CA GLU A 196 15.05 13.14 4.77
C GLU A 196 14.15 13.51 5.95
N LEU A 197 12.83 13.42 5.77
CA LEU A 197 11.83 13.85 6.76
C LEU A 197 11.46 12.75 7.76
N TRP A 198 11.44 11.53 7.30
CA TRP A 198 11.08 10.33 8.06
C TRP A 198 11.81 9.12 7.45
N ASN A 199 13.03 8.87 7.87
CA ASN A 199 13.84 7.75 7.41
C ASN A 199 13.10 6.41 7.52
N ASN A 200 13.14 5.58 6.47
CA ASN A 200 12.36 4.36 6.31
C ASN A 200 10.84 4.61 6.43
N SER A 201 10.38 5.72 5.86
CA SER A 201 8.96 6.06 5.90
C SER A 201 8.11 4.97 5.27
N ILE A 202 7.00 4.66 5.93
CA ILE A 202 6.00 3.73 5.42
C ILE A 202 4.79 4.51 4.91
N CYS A 203 4.22 4.05 3.80
CA CYS A 203 3.09 4.73 3.17
C CYS A 203 2.02 3.73 2.72
N CYS A 204 2.40 2.78 1.86
CA CYS A 204 1.50 1.75 1.37
C CYS A 204 1.84 0.39 1.97
N ALA A 205 0.79 -0.40 2.18
CA ALA A 205 0.89 -1.78 2.62
C ALA A 205 0.05 -2.69 1.74
N LEU A 206 0.41 -3.96 1.66
CA LEU A 206 -0.47 -5.02 1.22
C LEU A 206 -1.44 -5.31 2.36
N VAL A 207 -2.68 -4.90 2.21
CA VAL A 207 -3.75 -5.10 3.19
C VAL A 207 -4.77 -6.07 2.62
N ALA A 208 -5.15 -7.07 3.40
CA ALA A 208 -6.14 -8.07 3.02
C ALA A 208 -7.41 -7.94 3.87
N ASN A 209 -8.53 -8.38 3.28
CA ASN A 209 -9.79 -8.50 3.98
C ASN A 209 -9.74 -9.71 4.92
N ASP A 210 -10.11 -9.55 6.19
CA ASP A 210 -10.08 -10.63 7.21
C ASP A 210 -10.94 -11.83 6.80
N ARG A 211 -12.01 -11.59 6.03
CA ARG A 211 -12.83 -12.67 5.48
C ARG A 211 -12.05 -13.52 4.48
N PHE A 212 -11.26 -12.90 3.61
CA PHE A 212 -10.38 -13.64 2.68
C PHE A 212 -9.36 -14.48 3.45
N LEU A 213 -8.70 -13.91 4.46
CA LEU A 213 -7.72 -14.61 5.28
C LEU A 213 -8.32 -15.83 5.99
N LYS A 214 -9.54 -15.69 6.49
CA LYS A 214 -10.28 -16.76 7.16
C LYS A 214 -10.78 -17.85 6.21
N ASP A 215 -11.36 -17.46 5.08
CA ASP A 215 -12.02 -18.40 4.15
C ASP A 215 -11.00 -19.13 3.24
N TYR A 216 -9.80 -18.53 3.02
CA TYR A 216 -8.77 -19.04 2.12
C TYR A 216 -7.35 -18.93 2.70
N PRO A 217 -7.07 -19.54 3.88
CA PRO A 217 -5.78 -19.36 4.59
C PRO A 217 -4.58 -19.82 3.76
N GLU A 218 -4.68 -20.89 2.98
CA GLU A 218 -3.60 -21.37 2.11
C GLU A 218 -3.27 -20.39 0.98
N LEU A 219 -4.30 -19.76 0.38
CA LEU A 219 -4.10 -18.72 -0.63
C LEU A 219 -3.53 -17.44 -0.03
N ALA A 220 -3.92 -17.09 1.20
CA ALA A 220 -3.38 -15.95 1.93
C ALA A 220 -1.90 -16.15 2.25
N SER A 221 -1.51 -17.32 2.75
CA SER A 221 -0.11 -17.68 2.99
C SER A 221 0.71 -17.65 1.69
N ARG A 222 0.16 -18.21 0.61
CA ARG A 222 0.81 -18.16 -0.70
C ARG A 222 0.95 -16.73 -1.22
N LEU A 223 -0.09 -15.89 -1.06
CA LEU A 223 -0.02 -14.48 -1.44
C LEU A 223 1.14 -13.78 -0.75
N LEU A 224 1.29 -13.97 0.57
CA LEU A 224 2.35 -13.33 1.35
C LEU A 224 3.73 -13.84 0.96
N SER A 225 3.92 -15.16 0.79
CA SER A 225 5.21 -15.74 0.40
C SER A 225 5.65 -15.28 -0.99
N GLU A 226 4.74 -15.29 -1.97
CA GLU A 226 5.03 -14.82 -3.34
C GLU A 226 5.28 -13.30 -3.40
N TYR A 227 4.60 -12.54 -2.53
CA TYR A 227 4.80 -11.11 -2.41
C TYR A 227 6.20 -10.78 -1.89
N HIS A 228 6.66 -11.44 -0.81
CA HIS A 228 8.02 -11.26 -0.29
C HIS A 228 9.07 -11.68 -1.32
N ALA A 229 8.91 -12.85 -1.96
CA ALA A 229 9.82 -13.29 -3.01
C ALA A 229 9.89 -12.31 -4.19
N ALA A 230 8.76 -11.66 -4.54
CA ALA A 230 8.74 -10.61 -5.55
C ALA A 230 9.48 -9.35 -5.10
N GLY A 231 9.34 -8.96 -3.83
CA GLY A 231 10.10 -7.84 -3.24
C GLY A 231 11.62 -8.10 -3.31
N GLU A 232 12.06 -9.30 -2.93
CA GLU A 232 13.48 -9.69 -3.02
C GLU A 232 14.02 -9.62 -4.46
N ARG A 233 13.22 -10.01 -5.45
CA ARG A 233 13.62 -9.89 -6.87
C ARG A 233 13.76 -8.43 -7.33
N LEU A 234 13.03 -7.50 -6.73
CA LEU A 234 13.13 -6.06 -7.01
C LEU A 234 14.35 -5.41 -6.36
N ALA A 235 15.10 -6.09 -5.50
CA ALA A 235 16.41 -5.63 -5.02
C ALA A 235 17.46 -5.58 -6.16
N ASP A 236 17.29 -6.39 -7.20
CA ASP A 236 18.10 -6.31 -8.42
C ASP A 236 17.69 -5.09 -9.26
N LYS A 237 18.61 -4.16 -9.46
CA LYS A 237 18.36 -2.87 -10.14
C LYS A 237 17.94 -3.01 -11.60
N GLU A 238 18.41 -4.03 -12.30
CA GLU A 238 18.05 -4.26 -13.70
C GLU A 238 16.61 -4.80 -13.78
N ASN A 239 16.26 -5.79 -12.98
CA ASN A 239 14.89 -6.30 -12.87
C ASN A 239 13.92 -5.22 -12.39
N LEU A 240 14.33 -4.39 -11.45
CA LEU A 240 13.55 -3.25 -10.95
C LEU A 240 13.18 -2.28 -12.09
N LEU A 241 14.18 -1.89 -12.90
CA LEU A 241 13.96 -0.98 -14.03
C LEU A 241 13.08 -1.61 -15.11
N GLU A 242 13.31 -2.88 -15.47
CA GLU A 242 12.50 -3.57 -16.46
C GLU A 242 11.05 -3.76 -15.99
N THR A 243 10.86 -4.06 -14.71
CA THR A 243 9.52 -4.12 -14.10
C THR A 243 8.84 -2.76 -14.14
N ALA A 244 9.55 -1.68 -13.81
CA ALA A 244 9.03 -0.32 -13.85
C ALA A 244 8.62 0.11 -15.28
N LYS A 245 9.43 -0.20 -16.30
CA LYS A 245 9.12 0.11 -17.72
C LYS A 245 7.76 -0.47 -18.13
N VAL A 246 7.50 -1.71 -17.78
CA VAL A 246 6.24 -2.38 -18.13
C VAL A 246 5.07 -1.87 -17.29
N PHE A 247 5.28 -1.69 -15.99
CA PHE A 247 4.22 -1.39 -15.04
C PHE A 247 3.79 0.08 -15.06
N LEU A 248 4.77 1.01 -15.07
CA LEU A 248 4.52 2.44 -14.96
C LEU A 248 4.36 3.12 -16.31
N ASN A 249 4.89 2.50 -17.38
CA ASN A 249 4.80 3.01 -18.76
C ASN A 249 5.25 4.47 -18.89
N GLN A 250 6.43 4.79 -18.33
CA GLN A 250 7.05 6.10 -18.39
C GLN A 250 8.36 6.04 -19.16
N ASN A 251 8.89 7.21 -19.58
CA ASN A 251 10.20 7.24 -20.19
C ASN A 251 11.30 6.84 -19.19
N GLU A 252 12.43 6.33 -19.69
CA GLU A 252 13.48 5.73 -18.86
C GLU A 252 14.11 6.74 -17.89
N GLN A 253 14.20 8.03 -18.25
CA GLN A 253 14.79 9.05 -17.38
C GLN A 253 13.90 9.29 -16.15
N VAL A 254 12.58 9.40 -16.35
CA VAL A 254 11.61 9.46 -15.26
C VAL A 254 11.70 8.23 -14.37
N LEU A 255 11.76 7.02 -14.98
CA LEU A 255 11.83 5.78 -14.20
C LEU A 255 13.10 5.69 -13.37
N ARG A 256 14.26 5.96 -13.95
CA ARG A 256 15.54 5.92 -13.22
C ARG A 256 15.52 6.85 -12.01
N GLN A 257 15.05 8.09 -12.19
CA GLN A 257 14.91 9.03 -11.09
C GLN A 257 13.90 8.55 -10.04
N SER A 258 12.73 8.06 -10.45
CA SER A 258 11.70 7.54 -9.54
C SER A 258 12.20 6.40 -8.65
N LEU A 259 13.10 5.56 -9.18
CA LEU A 259 13.61 4.38 -8.48
C LEU A 259 14.77 4.68 -7.51
N GLU A 260 15.34 5.90 -7.54
CA GLU A 260 16.36 6.34 -6.59
C GLU A 260 15.78 6.58 -5.19
N TRP A 261 14.49 6.84 -5.09
CA TRP A 261 13.82 7.25 -3.84
C TRP A 261 12.99 6.16 -3.18
N VAL A 262 12.93 4.95 -3.73
CA VAL A 262 12.10 3.86 -3.21
C VAL A 262 12.94 2.63 -2.90
N SER A 263 12.63 1.95 -1.79
CA SER A 263 13.23 0.67 -1.44
C SER A 263 12.18 -0.43 -1.32
N PHE A 264 12.51 -1.61 -1.81
CA PHE A 264 11.72 -2.84 -1.68
C PHE A 264 12.40 -3.89 -0.77
N GLU A 265 13.46 -3.48 -0.08
CA GLU A 265 14.16 -4.35 0.87
C GLU A 265 13.37 -4.44 2.19
N ASP A 266 13.27 -5.66 2.71
CA ASP A 266 12.63 -5.96 3.99
C ASP A 266 11.23 -5.32 4.14
N LEU A 267 10.27 -5.89 3.44
CA LEU A 267 8.88 -5.41 3.40
C LEU A 267 8.05 -5.85 4.61
N LYS A 268 8.67 -6.24 5.71
CA LYS A 268 7.95 -6.54 6.96
C LYS A 268 7.50 -5.25 7.63
N LEU A 269 6.24 -5.21 8.06
CA LEU A 269 5.75 -4.16 8.95
C LEU A 269 6.16 -4.51 10.38
N THR A 270 7.18 -3.85 10.90
CA THR A 270 7.63 -4.07 12.29
C THR A 270 6.75 -3.36 13.31
N ALA A 271 6.75 -3.84 14.56
CA ALA A 271 6.05 -3.16 15.65
C ALA A 271 6.60 -1.75 15.91
N GLU A 272 7.91 -1.54 15.69
CA GLU A 272 8.57 -0.23 15.84
C GLU A 272 8.09 0.76 14.76
N ASP A 273 8.09 0.35 13.48
CA ASP A 273 7.60 1.19 12.37
C ASP A 273 6.12 1.53 12.55
N TYR A 274 5.32 0.55 12.98
CA TYR A 274 3.90 0.74 13.25
C TYR A 274 3.64 1.68 14.44
N ALA A 275 4.43 1.57 15.51
CA ALA A 275 4.33 2.47 16.67
C ALA A 275 4.61 3.92 16.24
N LYS A 276 5.69 4.15 15.49
CA LYS A 276 6.04 5.48 14.95
C LYS A 276 4.93 6.03 14.05
N LEU A 277 4.37 5.22 13.16
CA LEU A 277 3.22 5.61 12.34
C LEU A 277 2.01 5.97 13.20
N SER A 278 1.70 5.15 14.20
CA SER A 278 0.59 5.38 15.13
C SER A 278 0.73 6.69 15.91
N ASP A 279 1.95 7.04 16.32
CA ASP A 279 2.24 8.32 16.97
C ASP A 279 2.01 9.50 16.02
N PHE A 280 2.42 9.40 14.76
CA PHE A 280 2.13 10.43 13.78
C PHE A 280 0.63 10.54 13.48
N THR A 281 -0.10 9.43 13.40
CA THR A 281 -1.55 9.48 13.15
C THR A 281 -2.29 10.16 14.28
N ARG A 282 -1.88 9.94 15.56
CA ARG A 282 -2.42 10.66 16.72
C ARG A 282 -2.02 12.13 16.69
N LYS A 283 -0.72 12.42 16.54
CA LYS A 283 -0.18 13.78 16.54
C LYS A 283 -0.89 14.68 15.54
N TYR A 284 -1.18 14.15 14.36
CA TYR A 284 -1.80 14.91 13.27
C TYR A 284 -3.32 14.73 13.14
N GLY A 285 -3.97 14.12 14.14
CA GLY A 285 -5.42 13.96 14.18
C GLY A 285 -6.00 13.08 13.07
N ILE A 286 -5.19 12.19 12.50
CA ILE A 286 -5.64 11.23 11.48
C ILE A 286 -6.42 10.10 12.15
N SER A 287 -5.93 9.60 13.28
CA SER A 287 -6.57 8.58 14.12
C SER A 287 -6.35 8.91 15.58
N GLU A 288 -7.42 8.97 16.37
CA GLU A 288 -7.34 9.19 17.81
C GLU A 288 -6.93 7.91 18.55
N GLU A 289 -7.46 6.78 18.12
CA GLU A 289 -7.23 5.44 18.67
C GLU A 289 -6.80 4.46 17.57
N PRO A 290 -5.56 4.58 17.04
CA PRO A 290 -5.06 3.62 16.05
C PRO A 290 -5.19 2.19 16.59
N PRO A 291 -5.56 1.20 15.75
CA PRO A 291 -5.61 -0.19 16.18
C PRO A 291 -4.27 -0.63 16.76
N LYS A 292 -4.28 -1.60 17.67
CA LYS A 292 -3.03 -2.19 18.15
C LYS A 292 -2.32 -2.92 17.02
N TYR A 293 -1.00 -3.03 17.13
CA TYR A 293 -0.18 -3.74 16.15
C TYR A 293 -0.69 -5.17 15.91
N GLU A 294 -0.97 -5.90 16.99
CA GLU A 294 -1.42 -7.29 16.95
C GLU A 294 -2.80 -7.45 16.30
N ASP A 295 -3.62 -6.40 16.34
CA ASP A 295 -4.97 -6.42 15.76
C ASP A 295 -4.97 -6.05 14.27
N PHE A 296 -3.96 -5.30 13.79
CA PHE A 296 -3.90 -4.78 12.42
C PHE A 296 -2.80 -5.40 11.56
N ALA A 297 -1.62 -5.60 12.12
CA ALA A 297 -0.53 -6.31 11.45
C ALA A 297 -0.60 -7.77 11.88
N GLY A 298 -1.20 -8.63 11.10
CA GLY A 298 -1.27 -10.07 11.40
C GLY A 298 0.10 -10.66 11.73
N GLU A 299 0.13 -11.84 12.39
CA GLU A 299 1.39 -12.55 12.63
C GLU A 299 2.14 -12.70 11.31
N GLN A 300 3.22 -11.96 11.19
CA GLN A 300 4.13 -12.03 10.04
C GLN A 300 5.06 -13.23 10.25
N HIS A 301 4.55 -14.42 9.88
CA HIS A 301 5.35 -15.65 9.91
C HIS A 301 6.37 -15.71 8.78
#